data_f17401c6f851be6a2d8eec67c18340a1
#
_entry.id   f17401c6f851be6a2d8eec67c18340a1
#
_cell.length_a   1.000
_cell.length_b   1.000
_cell.length_c   1.000
_cell.angle_alpha   90.00
_cell.angle_beta   90.00
_cell.angle_gamma   90.00
#
_symmetry.space_group_name_H-M   'P 1'
#
loop_
_entity.id
_entity.type
_entity.pdbx_description
1 polymer ?
#
loop_
_entity_poly.entity_id
_entity_poly.type
_entity_poly.pdbx_seq_one_letter_code
_entity_poly.pdbx_strand_id
1 'polypeptide(L)'
;MKSCLIVDDSKVIRMVAKKILHELTFTTAEAEDGQQALDYCRAQMPDAVLLDWNMPVMNGIDFLRELRKLPGGDHPVVVFCTTENDIEHIQEAITAGANEYIMKPFDSEILQAKFSQVGLL
;
A
#
# COMPACT_ATOMS: atom_id res chain seq x y z
N MET A 1 0.40 -12.04 -14.01
CA MET A 1 0.08 -11.98 -12.57
C MET A 1 0.48 -10.62 -12.02
N LYS A 2 -0.43 -9.94 -11.33
CA LYS A 2 -0.12 -8.61 -10.78
C LYS A 2 0.73 -8.73 -9.52
N SER A 3 1.53 -7.70 -9.25
CA SER A 3 2.40 -7.63 -8.09
C SER A 3 1.92 -6.58 -7.09
N CYS A 4 2.06 -6.88 -5.80
CA CYS A 4 1.71 -5.95 -4.73
C CYS A 4 2.86 -5.87 -3.73
N LEU A 5 3.29 -4.65 -3.44
CA LEU A 5 4.26 -4.37 -2.38
C LEU A 5 3.50 -4.10 -1.09
N ILE A 6 3.78 -4.87 -0.06
CA ILE A 6 3.16 -4.72 1.26
C ILE A 6 4.13 -3.93 2.14
N VAL A 7 3.72 -2.74 2.55
CA VAL A 7 4.56 -1.82 3.32
C VAL A 7 3.93 -1.60 4.70
N ASP A 8 4.51 -2.21 5.71
CA ASP A 8 4.03 -2.13 7.09
C ASP A 8 5.17 -2.53 8.03
N ASP A 9 5.33 -1.84 9.14
CA ASP A 9 6.37 -2.18 10.11
C ASP A 9 6.00 -3.40 10.96
N SER A 10 4.73 -3.83 10.94
CA SER A 10 4.27 -5.02 11.64
C SER A 10 4.42 -6.27 10.79
N LYS A 11 5.26 -7.19 11.25
CA LYS A 11 5.44 -8.48 10.59
C LYS A 11 4.13 -9.27 10.52
N VAL A 12 3.31 -9.20 11.57
CA VAL A 12 2.03 -9.92 11.61
C VAL A 12 1.09 -9.39 10.55
N ILE A 13 0.98 -8.08 10.41
CA ILE A 13 0.13 -7.47 9.38
C ILE A 13 0.61 -7.88 7.99
N ARG A 14 1.93 -7.84 7.74
CA ARG A 14 2.46 -8.27 6.45
C ARG A 14 2.15 -9.74 6.15
N MET A 15 2.22 -10.62 7.17
CA MET A 15 1.88 -12.03 7.00
C MET A 15 0.41 -12.23 6.63
N VAL A 16 -0.49 -11.52 7.30
CA VAL A 16 -1.93 -11.60 7.03
C VAL A 16 -2.23 -11.09 5.61
N ALA A 17 -1.69 -9.93 5.26
CA ALA A 17 -1.88 -9.35 3.94
C ALA A 17 -1.34 -10.25 2.83
N LYS A 18 -0.14 -10.79 3.04
CA LYS A 18 0.51 -11.70 2.09
C LYS A 18 -0.37 -12.92 1.81
N LYS A 19 -0.92 -13.53 2.85
CA LYS A 19 -1.80 -14.69 2.70
C LYS A 19 -3.02 -14.35 1.86
N ILE A 20 -3.70 -13.24 2.18
CA ILE A 20 -4.88 -12.79 1.44
C ILE A 20 -4.52 -12.54 -0.03
N LEU A 21 -3.43 -11.83 -0.28
CA LEU A 21 -3.04 -11.46 -1.63
C LEU A 21 -2.64 -12.68 -2.47
N HIS A 22 -1.99 -13.69 -1.85
CA HIS A 22 -1.68 -14.94 -2.56
C HIS A 22 -2.96 -15.67 -2.95
N GLU A 23 -3.98 -15.67 -2.10
CA GLU A 23 -5.28 -16.26 -2.44
C GLU A 23 -5.96 -15.52 -3.60
N LEU A 24 -5.68 -14.23 -3.75
CA LEU A 24 -6.17 -13.40 -4.86
C LEU A 24 -5.24 -13.45 -6.08
N THR A 25 -4.26 -14.32 -6.06
CA THR A 25 -3.30 -14.58 -7.15
C THR A 25 -2.33 -13.43 -7.43
N PHE A 26 -2.00 -12.62 -6.43
CA PHE A 26 -0.95 -11.62 -6.54
C PHE A 26 0.42 -12.25 -6.20
N THR A 27 1.46 -11.77 -6.85
CA THR A 27 2.82 -11.92 -6.33
C THR A 27 3.08 -10.79 -5.34
N THR A 28 3.85 -11.05 -4.29
CA THR A 28 4.05 -10.08 -3.22
C THR A 28 5.50 -9.83 -2.91
N ALA A 29 5.80 -8.63 -2.45
CA ALA A 29 7.06 -8.26 -1.83
C ALA A 29 6.74 -7.47 -0.57
N GLU A 30 7.70 -7.31 0.33
CA GLU A 30 7.48 -6.67 1.63
C GLU A 30 8.51 -5.60 1.88
N ALA A 31 8.10 -4.54 2.58
CA ALA A 31 8.98 -3.51 3.09
C ALA A 31 8.52 -3.15 4.51
N GLU A 32 9.47 -2.81 5.37
CA GLU A 32 9.20 -2.51 6.78
C GLU A 32 9.01 -1.02 7.05
N ASP A 33 9.43 -0.18 6.11
CA ASP A 33 9.31 1.27 6.23
C ASP A 33 9.25 1.91 4.84
N GLY A 34 9.03 3.22 4.83
CA GLY A 34 8.88 3.95 3.58
C GLY A 34 10.17 4.02 2.76
N GLN A 35 11.33 4.02 3.41
CA GLN A 35 12.60 4.07 2.69
C GLN A 35 12.86 2.75 1.95
N GLN A 36 12.64 1.62 2.61
CA GLN A 36 12.76 0.31 1.96
C GLN A 36 11.78 0.20 0.80
N ALA A 37 10.55 0.68 0.99
CA ALA A 37 9.55 0.67 -0.07
C ALA A 37 9.98 1.52 -1.27
N LEU A 38 10.53 2.70 -1.02
CA LEU A 38 10.99 3.59 -2.08
C LEU A 38 12.15 2.97 -2.87
N ASP A 39 13.10 2.36 -2.17
CA ASP A 39 14.23 1.66 -2.79
C ASP A 39 13.74 0.50 -3.66
N TYR A 40 12.75 -0.26 -3.17
CA TYR A 40 12.15 -1.34 -3.96
C TYR A 40 11.52 -0.80 -5.25
N CYS A 41 10.74 0.27 -5.14
CA CYS A 41 10.03 0.84 -6.30
C CYS A 41 10.98 1.44 -7.32
N ARG A 42 12.13 1.96 -6.89
CA ARG A 42 13.16 2.44 -7.82
C ARG A 42 13.74 1.32 -8.66
N ALA A 43 13.86 0.12 -8.08
CA ALA A 43 14.40 -1.05 -8.77
C ALA A 43 13.32 -1.76 -9.58
N GLN A 44 12.10 -1.82 -9.06
CA GLN A 44 11.01 -2.58 -9.69
C GLN A 44 9.66 -1.97 -9.28
N MET A 45 8.96 -1.39 -10.24
CA MET A 45 7.68 -0.75 -9.97
C MET A 45 6.57 -1.79 -9.86
N PRO A 46 5.88 -1.89 -8.69
CA PRO A 46 4.79 -2.84 -8.52
C PRO A 46 3.49 -2.35 -9.18
N ASP A 47 2.52 -3.25 -9.34
CA ASP A 47 1.19 -2.87 -9.82
C ASP A 47 0.35 -2.24 -8.71
N ALA A 48 0.59 -2.66 -7.46
CA ALA A 48 -0.16 -2.17 -6.31
C ALA A 48 0.77 -2.00 -5.11
N VAL A 49 0.41 -1.10 -4.22
CA VAL A 49 1.07 -0.91 -2.92
C VAL A 49 -0.01 -0.88 -1.84
N LEU A 50 0.12 -1.78 -0.87
CA LEU A 50 -0.70 -1.76 0.34
C LEU A 50 0.18 -1.09 1.42
N LEU A 51 -0.20 0.10 1.85
CA LEU A 51 0.71 1.03 2.52
C LEU A 51 0.20 1.43 3.89
N ASP A 52 0.99 1.16 4.94
CA ASP A 52 0.71 1.64 6.29
C ASP A 52 1.06 3.13 6.40
N TRP A 53 0.40 3.82 7.32
CA TRP A 53 0.62 5.25 7.57
C TRP A 53 1.82 5.49 8.48
N ASN A 54 1.79 4.90 9.69
CA ASN A 54 2.80 5.15 10.71
C ASN A 54 3.92 4.11 10.67
N MET A 55 5.11 4.53 10.24
CA MET A 55 6.27 3.66 10.15
C MET A 55 7.53 4.45 10.55
N PRO A 56 8.56 3.77 11.04
CA PRO A 56 9.84 4.44 11.33
C PRO A 56 10.57 4.82 10.04
N VAL A 57 11.58 5.64 10.15
CA VAL A 57 12.48 6.08 9.07
C VAL A 57 11.78 6.99 8.06
N MET A 58 10.77 6.48 7.36
CA MET A 58 9.94 7.25 6.44
C MET A 58 8.51 6.75 6.54
N ASN A 59 7.58 7.60 6.88
CA ASN A 59 6.17 7.23 7.01
C ASN A 59 5.50 7.05 5.64
N GLY A 60 4.25 6.53 5.66
CA GLY A 60 3.55 6.21 4.42
C GLY A 60 3.26 7.39 3.53
N ILE A 61 2.90 8.55 4.10
CA ILE A 61 2.56 9.71 3.29
C ILE A 61 3.79 10.29 2.58
N ASP A 62 4.93 10.30 3.27
CA ASP A 62 6.18 10.78 2.66
C ASP A 62 6.65 9.83 1.57
N PHE A 63 6.54 8.52 1.79
CA PHE A 63 6.82 7.54 0.76
C PHE A 63 5.94 7.77 -0.47
N LEU A 64 4.65 7.96 -0.29
CA LEU A 64 3.72 8.15 -1.39
C LEU A 64 4.07 9.39 -2.21
N ARG A 65 4.40 10.49 -1.55
CA ARG A 65 4.81 11.72 -2.24
C ARG A 65 6.06 11.49 -3.09
N GLU A 66 7.05 10.77 -2.53
CA GLU A 66 8.28 10.45 -3.26
C GLU A 66 8.03 9.45 -4.39
N LEU A 67 7.17 8.45 -4.17
CA LEU A 67 6.80 7.49 -5.20
C LEU A 67 6.24 8.19 -6.43
N ARG A 68 5.32 9.12 -6.24
CA ARG A 68 4.64 9.81 -7.35
C ARG A 68 5.57 10.71 -8.17
N LYS A 69 6.74 11.04 -7.63
CA LYS A 69 7.79 11.80 -8.34
C LYS A 69 8.71 10.91 -9.17
N LEU A 70 8.72 9.61 -8.94
CA LEU A 70 9.59 8.68 -9.67
C LEU A 70 9.11 8.49 -11.11
N PRO A 71 10.02 8.22 -12.07
CA PRO A 71 9.60 7.76 -13.40
C PRO A 71 8.77 6.50 -13.28
N GLY A 72 7.57 6.49 -13.87
CA GLY A 72 6.63 5.39 -13.73
C GLY A 72 5.90 5.34 -12.40
N GLY A 73 6.13 6.31 -11.52
CA GLY A 73 5.56 6.35 -10.18
C GLY A 73 4.05 6.59 -10.13
N ASP A 74 3.43 6.93 -11.26
CA ASP A 74 1.98 7.06 -11.36
C ASP A 74 1.30 5.72 -11.60
N HIS A 75 2.05 4.69 -11.97
CA HIS A 75 1.50 3.37 -12.33
C HIS A 75 0.89 2.62 -11.14
N PRO A 76 1.57 2.53 -9.98
CA PRO A 76 1.03 1.73 -8.88
C PRO A 76 -0.27 2.28 -8.35
N VAL A 77 -1.23 1.38 -8.11
CA VAL A 77 -2.44 1.69 -7.34
C VAL A 77 -2.05 1.61 -5.87
N VAL A 78 -2.24 2.70 -5.14
CA VAL A 78 -1.87 2.77 -3.72
C VAL A 78 -3.13 2.73 -2.86
N VAL A 79 -3.21 1.74 -1.99
CA VAL A 79 -4.28 1.59 -1.00
C VAL A 79 -3.66 1.79 0.39
N PHE A 80 -4.06 2.86 1.06
CA PHE A 80 -3.58 3.14 2.41
C PHE A 80 -4.30 2.27 3.44
N CYS A 81 -3.52 1.68 4.36
CA CYS A 81 -4.02 0.96 5.52
C CYS A 81 -3.79 1.81 6.76
N THR A 82 -4.82 2.09 7.53
CA THR A 82 -4.68 2.93 8.70
C THR A 82 -5.67 2.53 9.79
N THR A 83 -5.30 2.79 11.05
CA THR A 83 -6.23 2.74 12.18
C THR A 83 -6.88 4.10 12.40
N GLU A 84 -6.39 5.12 11.71
CA GLU A 84 -6.94 6.47 11.76
C GLU A 84 -8.18 6.53 10.87
N ASN A 85 -9.27 7.02 11.42
CA ASN A 85 -10.48 7.30 10.65
C ASN A 85 -10.74 8.81 10.55
N ASP A 86 -9.70 9.60 10.81
CA ASP A 86 -9.76 11.06 10.73
C ASP A 86 -9.86 11.46 9.26
N ILE A 87 -10.85 12.25 8.94
CA ILE A 87 -11.09 12.68 7.57
C ILE A 87 -9.92 13.50 7.00
N GLU A 88 -9.20 14.21 7.85
CA GLU A 88 -8.03 15.00 7.41
C GLU A 88 -6.93 14.07 6.88
N HIS A 89 -6.67 12.94 7.54
CA HIS A 89 -5.69 11.95 7.08
C HIS A 89 -6.11 11.33 5.75
N ILE A 90 -7.40 11.02 5.61
CA ILE A 90 -7.93 10.45 4.37
C ILE A 90 -7.77 11.44 3.22
N GLN A 91 -8.11 12.71 3.45
CA GLN A 91 -7.97 13.75 2.43
C GLN A 91 -6.50 13.98 2.07
N GLU A 92 -5.61 13.98 3.05
CA GLU A 92 -4.17 14.11 2.81
C GLU A 92 -3.65 12.97 1.95
N ALA A 93 -4.06 11.73 2.23
CA ALA A 93 -3.66 10.56 1.45
C ALA A 93 -4.11 10.69 -0.01
N ILE A 94 -5.37 11.03 -0.23
CA ILE A 94 -5.92 11.17 -1.58
C ILE A 94 -5.23 12.31 -2.34
N THR A 95 -5.01 13.44 -1.68
CA THR A 95 -4.31 14.60 -2.27
C THR A 95 -2.88 14.23 -2.65
N ALA A 96 -2.22 13.40 -1.87
CA ALA A 96 -0.85 12.95 -2.16
C ALA A 96 -0.78 11.90 -3.27
N GLY A 97 -1.93 11.36 -3.72
CA GLY A 97 -1.98 10.43 -4.83
C GLY A 97 -2.39 9.00 -4.49
N ALA A 98 -2.96 8.76 -3.31
CA ALA A 98 -3.53 7.46 -2.99
C ALA A 98 -4.82 7.25 -3.77
N ASN A 99 -5.07 6.00 -4.15
CA ASN A 99 -6.26 5.63 -4.92
C ASN A 99 -7.43 5.28 -4.02
N GLU A 100 -7.15 4.73 -2.83
CA GLU A 100 -8.18 4.31 -1.88
C GLU A 100 -7.55 4.12 -0.50
N TYR A 101 -8.38 3.93 0.50
CA TYR A 101 -7.92 3.61 1.85
C TYR A 101 -8.71 2.45 2.42
N ILE A 102 -8.15 1.79 3.44
CA ILE A 102 -8.75 0.66 4.13
C ILE A 102 -8.41 0.77 5.62
N MET A 103 -9.38 0.47 6.47
CA MET A 103 -9.18 0.53 7.92
C MET A 103 -8.64 -0.79 8.45
N LYS A 104 -7.72 -0.73 9.40
CA LYS A 104 -7.26 -1.89 10.17
C LYS A 104 -8.16 -2.10 11.38
N PRO A 105 -8.43 -3.34 11.77
CA PRO A 105 -8.08 -4.58 11.08
C PRO A 105 -8.96 -4.81 9.86
N PHE A 106 -8.41 -5.43 8.84
CA PHE A 106 -9.17 -5.80 7.64
C PHE A 106 -9.14 -7.32 7.45
N ASP A 107 -10.11 -7.84 6.72
CA ASP A 107 -10.17 -9.25 6.34
C ASP A 107 -10.10 -9.39 4.82
N SER A 108 -10.19 -10.63 4.33
CA SER A 108 -10.08 -10.90 2.90
C SER A 108 -11.22 -10.27 2.10
N GLU A 109 -12.43 -10.22 2.65
CA GLU A 109 -13.58 -9.63 1.96
C GLU A 109 -13.39 -8.12 1.77
N ILE A 110 -12.92 -7.43 2.82
CA ILE A 110 -12.69 -5.99 2.78
C ILE A 110 -11.58 -5.66 1.77
N LEU A 111 -10.47 -6.40 1.84
CA LEU A 111 -9.35 -6.18 0.93
C LEU A 111 -9.74 -6.46 -0.52
N GLN A 112 -10.46 -7.56 -0.75
CA GLN A 112 -10.93 -7.91 -2.08
C GLN A 112 -11.86 -6.84 -2.66
N ALA A 113 -12.79 -6.33 -1.84
CA ALA A 113 -13.73 -5.30 -2.28
C ALA A 113 -13.00 -4.01 -2.68
N LYS A 114 -12.01 -3.58 -1.88
CA LYS A 114 -11.22 -2.38 -2.20
C LYS A 114 -10.39 -2.57 -3.46
N PHE A 115 -9.75 -3.71 -3.61
CA PHE A 115 -8.96 -4.00 -4.80
C PHE A 115 -9.82 -4.09 -6.07
N SER A 116 -11.06 -4.58 -5.94
CA SER A 116 -12.02 -4.56 -7.06
C SER A 116 -12.41 -3.13 -7.42
N GLN A 117 -12.65 -2.28 -6.42
CA GLN A 117 -13.03 -0.87 -6.62
C GLN A 117 -11.97 -0.10 -7.42
N VAL A 118 -10.70 -0.39 -7.19
CA VAL A 118 -9.59 0.34 -7.84
C VAL A 118 -9.09 -0.35 -9.11
N GLY A 119 -9.78 -1.38 -9.57
CA GLY A 119 -9.47 -2.02 -10.85
C GLY A 119 -8.34 -3.04 -10.82
N LEU A 120 -7.92 -3.49 -9.63
CA LEU A 120 -6.88 -4.52 -9.50
C LEU A 120 -7.43 -5.94 -9.64
N LEU A 121 -8.72 -6.10 -9.46
CA LEU A 121 -9.41 -7.39 -9.59
C LEU A 121 -10.57 -7.28 -10.58
#